data_10855717bd762c60f8a219262ad3661c
#
_entry.id   10855717bd762c60f8a219262ad3661c
#
_cell.length_a   1.000
_cell.length_b   1.000
_cell.length_c   1.000
_cell.angle_alpha   90.00
_cell.angle_beta   90.00
_cell.angle_gamma   90.00
#
_symmetry.space_group_name_H-M   'P 1'
#
loop_
_entity.id
_entity.type
_entity.pdbx_description
1 polymer ?
#
loop_
_entity_poly.entity_id
_entity_poly.type
_entity_poly.pdbx_seq_one_letter_code
_entity_poly.pdbx_strand_id
1 'polypeptide(L)'
;MSRVLVLAGGSPHAHDFAASGDALATLAYSQGHEAARAVHPDDAASALDGGSFDALVVAGLWWRMHGAAYDAWRADWAYDTPAAIRAVIASFVRSGGGLVALHTAPICFDDWPEWHDVVGGAWRWGTSSHPPYGTVTAAIVAPEHPVMAGVREHIELRDEVYGGLDVRVDVHVLATARRTPDDADQPVVWAHTFGTGRVVYDCFGHDSASIAHPHNAAIIANALAWVTERA
;
A
#
# COMPACT_ATOMS: atom_id res chain seq x y z
N MET A 1 0.85 -11.59 -19.27
CA MET A 1 -0.34 -11.45 -18.42
C MET A 1 0.04 -11.98 -17.06
N SER A 2 0.00 -11.14 -16.04
CA SER A 2 0.41 -11.49 -14.68
C SER A 2 -0.83 -11.71 -13.81
N ARG A 3 -0.69 -12.51 -12.74
CA ARG A 3 -1.75 -12.74 -11.76
C ARG A 3 -1.50 -11.91 -10.51
N VAL A 4 -2.47 -11.10 -10.14
CA VAL A 4 -2.41 -10.14 -9.02
C VAL A 4 -3.39 -10.58 -7.94
N LEU A 5 -2.92 -10.69 -6.70
CA LEU A 5 -3.76 -10.87 -5.53
C LEU A 5 -3.99 -9.53 -4.85
N VAL A 6 -5.23 -9.13 -4.65
CA VAL A 6 -5.60 -7.91 -3.94
C VAL A 6 -6.09 -8.28 -2.55
N LEU A 7 -5.31 -7.97 -1.52
CA LEU A 7 -5.73 -8.02 -0.12
C LEU A 7 -6.30 -6.66 0.27
N ALA A 8 -7.63 -6.57 0.35
CA ALA A 8 -8.35 -5.39 0.76
C ALA A 8 -9.40 -5.75 1.81
N GLY A 9 -9.15 -5.35 3.04
CA GLY A 9 -10.00 -5.67 4.18
C GLY A 9 -9.51 -5.03 5.47
N GLY A 10 -10.22 -5.28 6.55
CA GLY A 10 -9.98 -4.70 7.86
C GLY A 10 -11.23 -4.05 8.42
N SER A 11 -11.06 -3.28 9.49
CA SER A 11 -12.18 -2.62 10.15
C SER A 11 -12.90 -1.65 9.22
N PRO A 12 -14.23 -1.80 9.01
CA PRO A 12 -15.01 -0.95 8.10
C PRO A 12 -15.23 0.48 8.64
N HIS A 13 -14.79 0.77 9.86
CA HIS A 13 -14.94 2.09 10.48
C HIS A 13 -13.96 3.13 9.93
N ALA A 14 -12.85 2.68 9.34
CA ALA A 14 -11.84 3.56 8.79
C ALA A 14 -12.06 3.81 7.28
N HIS A 15 -12.31 2.74 6.51
CA HIS A 15 -12.36 2.78 5.05
C HIS A 15 -13.36 1.77 4.49
N ASP A 16 -13.90 2.04 3.30
CA ASP A 16 -14.64 1.05 2.50
C ASP A 16 -13.66 0.17 1.71
N PHE A 17 -13.05 -0.80 2.40
CA PHE A 17 -12.11 -1.73 1.78
C PHE A 17 -12.73 -2.61 0.70
N ALA A 18 -14.05 -2.83 0.74
CA ALA A 18 -14.74 -3.58 -0.31
C ALA A 18 -14.72 -2.80 -1.63
N ALA A 19 -15.10 -1.51 -1.60
CA ALA A 19 -15.06 -0.64 -2.77
C ALA A 19 -13.63 -0.41 -3.28
N SER A 20 -12.66 -0.24 -2.37
CA SER A 20 -11.25 -0.11 -2.74
C SER A 20 -10.71 -1.37 -3.41
N GLY A 21 -11.05 -2.56 -2.88
CA GLY A 21 -10.66 -3.84 -3.46
C GLY A 21 -11.27 -4.06 -4.85
N ASP A 22 -12.53 -3.66 -5.07
CA ASP A 22 -13.18 -3.74 -6.39
C ASP A 22 -12.54 -2.78 -7.39
N ALA A 23 -12.21 -1.54 -6.98
CA ALA A 23 -11.53 -0.58 -7.82
C ALA A 23 -10.14 -1.07 -8.25
N LEU A 24 -9.36 -1.63 -7.32
CA LEU A 24 -8.02 -2.18 -7.58
C LEU A 24 -8.07 -3.39 -8.51
N ALA A 25 -9.00 -4.32 -8.29
CA ALA A 25 -9.18 -5.46 -9.18
C ALA A 25 -9.58 -5.02 -10.60
N THR A 26 -10.51 -4.05 -10.69
CA THR A 26 -10.93 -3.47 -11.97
C THR A 26 -9.76 -2.80 -12.70
N LEU A 27 -8.94 -2.03 -11.96
CA LEU A 27 -7.75 -1.40 -12.52
C LEU A 27 -6.77 -2.46 -13.04
N ALA A 28 -6.48 -3.51 -12.27
CA ALA A 28 -5.60 -4.60 -12.71
C ALA A 28 -6.12 -5.30 -13.99
N TYR A 29 -7.40 -5.59 -14.06
CA TYR A 29 -8.03 -6.14 -15.27
C TYR A 29 -7.90 -5.20 -16.48
N SER A 30 -8.08 -3.89 -16.28
CA SER A 30 -7.95 -2.91 -17.37
C SER A 30 -6.53 -2.84 -17.95
N GLN A 31 -5.52 -3.25 -17.16
CA GLN A 31 -4.11 -3.34 -17.55
C GLN A 31 -3.73 -4.73 -18.11
N GLY A 32 -4.69 -5.63 -18.28
CA GLY A 32 -4.46 -6.96 -18.84
C GLY A 32 -3.90 -7.99 -17.84
N HIS A 33 -4.03 -7.73 -16.53
CA HIS A 33 -3.71 -8.70 -15.49
C HIS A 33 -4.95 -9.53 -15.12
N GLU A 34 -4.74 -10.74 -14.62
CA GLU A 34 -5.76 -11.46 -13.85
C GLU A 34 -5.70 -10.99 -12.40
N ALA A 35 -6.86 -10.70 -11.80
CA ALA A 35 -6.95 -10.28 -10.41
C ALA A 35 -7.83 -11.23 -9.60
N ALA A 36 -7.34 -11.61 -8.41
CA ALA A 36 -8.13 -12.28 -7.38
C ALA A 36 -8.18 -11.39 -6.12
N ARG A 37 -9.23 -11.54 -5.32
CA ARG A 37 -9.40 -10.77 -4.09
C ARG A 37 -9.34 -11.66 -2.86
N ALA A 38 -8.69 -11.18 -1.83
CA ALA A 38 -8.76 -11.69 -0.47
C ALA A 38 -9.21 -10.55 0.46
N VAL A 39 -10.07 -10.84 1.40
CA VAL A 39 -10.53 -9.86 2.40
C VAL A 39 -9.86 -10.06 3.76
N HIS A 40 -9.18 -11.19 3.95
CA HIS A 40 -8.48 -11.52 5.17
C HIS A 40 -7.03 -11.97 4.88
N PRO A 41 -6.05 -11.63 5.74
CA PRO A 41 -4.66 -12.04 5.54
C PRO A 41 -4.44 -13.55 5.45
N ASP A 42 -5.24 -14.36 6.15
CA ASP A 42 -5.15 -15.81 6.11
C ASP A 42 -5.49 -16.37 4.73
N ASP A 43 -6.55 -15.81 4.08
CA ASP A 43 -6.94 -16.18 2.72
C ASP A 43 -5.86 -15.75 1.72
N ALA A 44 -5.30 -14.55 1.92
CA ALA A 44 -4.23 -14.04 1.07
C ALA A 44 -2.97 -14.91 1.18
N ALA A 45 -2.56 -15.27 2.39
CA ALA A 45 -1.40 -16.13 2.59
C ALA A 45 -1.64 -17.54 2.01
N SER A 46 -2.81 -18.12 2.22
CA SER A 46 -3.18 -19.41 1.62
C SER A 46 -3.12 -19.39 0.10
N ALA A 47 -3.60 -18.29 -0.53
CA ALA A 47 -3.55 -18.11 -1.97
C ALA A 47 -2.10 -17.96 -2.49
N LEU A 48 -1.25 -17.21 -1.77
CA LEU A 48 0.17 -17.03 -2.12
C LEU A 48 0.97 -18.33 -1.98
N ASP A 49 0.71 -19.13 -0.94
CA ASP A 49 1.37 -20.42 -0.72
C ASP A 49 1.02 -21.43 -1.83
N GLY A 50 -0.15 -21.31 -2.44
CA GLY A 50 -0.55 -22.05 -3.63
C GLY A 50 0.25 -21.74 -4.91
N GLY A 51 1.13 -20.72 -4.88
CA GLY A 51 2.21 -20.50 -5.85
C GLY A 51 1.80 -19.99 -7.23
N SER A 52 0.72 -19.19 -7.32
CA SER A 52 0.20 -18.80 -8.64
C SER A 52 0.05 -17.30 -8.88
N PHE A 53 0.60 -16.45 -8.01
CA PHE A 53 0.55 -15.00 -8.17
C PHE A 53 1.93 -14.41 -8.49
N ASP A 54 1.93 -13.34 -9.28
CA ASP A 54 3.14 -12.57 -9.62
C ASP A 54 3.26 -11.33 -8.73
N ALA A 55 2.13 -10.79 -8.22
CA ALA A 55 2.12 -9.65 -7.31
C ALA A 55 1.02 -9.75 -6.25
N LEU A 56 1.30 -9.14 -5.09
CA LEU A 56 0.37 -8.84 -4.01
C LEU A 56 0.12 -7.33 -3.95
N VAL A 57 -1.15 -6.94 -3.90
CA VAL A 57 -1.57 -5.57 -3.56
C VAL A 57 -2.11 -5.60 -2.14
N VAL A 58 -1.61 -4.73 -1.26
CA VAL A 58 -2.12 -4.58 0.11
C VAL A 58 -2.76 -3.20 0.26
N ALA A 59 -4.08 -3.18 0.36
CA ALA A 59 -4.92 -2.01 0.60
C ALA A 59 -5.89 -2.31 1.74
N GLY A 60 -5.35 -2.65 2.91
CA GLY A 60 -6.10 -3.10 4.06
C GLY A 60 -5.59 -2.52 5.37
N LEU A 61 -6.31 -2.78 6.45
CA LEU A 61 -5.96 -2.30 7.79
C LEU A 61 -6.17 -3.40 8.83
N TRP A 62 -5.20 -4.28 8.95
CA TRP A 62 -5.14 -5.38 9.91
C TRP A 62 -4.06 -5.09 10.96
N TRP A 63 -4.46 -4.74 12.19
CA TRP A 63 -3.57 -4.29 13.26
C TRP A 63 -4.21 -4.51 14.65
N ARG A 64 -3.45 -4.33 15.72
CA ARG A 64 -3.88 -4.68 17.08
C ARG A 64 -4.84 -3.69 17.73
N MET A 65 -5.14 -2.57 17.10
CA MET A 65 -6.08 -1.54 17.57
C MET A 65 -5.73 -1.01 18.98
N HIS A 66 -4.46 -0.67 19.23
CA HIS A 66 -4.05 -0.11 20.48
C HIS A 66 -4.65 1.29 20.70
N GLY A 67 -4.99 1.57 21.97
CA GLY A 67 -5.54 2.85 22.41
C GLY A 67 -7.04 2.83 22.64
N ALA A 68 -7.51 3.64 23.60
CA ALA A 68 -8.90 3.66 24.03
C ALA A 68 -9.90 4.09 22.94
N ALA A 69 -9.44 4.84 21.94
CA ALA A 69 -10.27 5.26 20.80
C ALA A 69 -10.83 4.06 19.98
N TYR A 70 -10.19 2.90 20.08
CA TYR A 70 -10.54 1.70 19.33
C TYR A 70 -11.23 0.61 20.16
N ASP A 71 -11.51 0.86 21.44
CA ASP A 71 -12.08 -0.13 22.37
C ASP A 71 -13.39 -0.73 21.87
N ALA A 72 -14.22 0.08 21.20
CA ALA A 72 -15.52 -0.36 20.69
C ALA A 72 -15.41 -1.39 19.56
N TRP A 73 -14.28 -1.46 18.88
CA TRP A 73 -14.08 -2.31 17.69
C TRP A 73 -13.01 -3.37 17.87
N ARG A 74 -12.20 -3.27 18.93
CA ARG A 74 -11.05 -4.15 19.16
C ARG A 74 -11.44 -5.61 19.26
N ALA A 75 -12.55 -5.92 19.90
CA ALA A 75 -12.99 -7.31 20.09
C ALA A 75 -13.27 -8.02 18.75
N ASP A 76 -13.74 -7.28 17.75
CA ASP A 76 -14.15 -7.83 16.46
C ASP A 76 -13.07 -7.70 15.39
N TRP A 77 -12.17 -6.72 15.51
CA TRP A 77 -11.29 -6.30 14.40
C TRP A 77 -9.80 -6.26 14.73
N ALA A 78 -9.40 -6.40 16.00
CA ALA A 78 -7.97 -6.47 16.31
C ALA A 78 -7.36 -7.73 15.71
N TYR A 79 -6.18 -7.59 15.14
CA TYR A 79 -5.48 -8.67 14.46
C TYR A 79 -4.04 -8.76 14.92
N ASP A 80 -3.67 -9.92 15.46
CA ASP A 80 -2.29 -10.30 15.70
C ASP A 80 -1.83 -11.18 14.54
N THR A 81 -0.77 -10.77 13.86
CA THR A 81 -0.33 -11.42 12.64
C THR A 81 0.33 -12.76 12.94
N PRO A 82 -0.23 -13.92 12.55
CA PRO A 82 0.39 -15.22 12.84
C PRO A 82 1.75 -15.36 12.15
N ALA A 83 2.68 -16.06 12.81
CA ALA A 83 4.03 -16.28 12.27
C ALA A 83 4.02 -16.96 10.90
N ALA A 84 3.07 -17.85 10.63
CA ALA A 84 2.92 -18.48 9.32
C ALA A 84 2.58 -17.47 8.22
N ILE A 85 1.67 -16.51 8.52
CA ILE A 85 1.28 -15.46 7.57
C ILE A 85 2.47 -14.55 7.25
N ARG A 86 3.22 -14.13 8.29
CA ARG A 86 4.46 -13.35 8.13
C ARG A 86 5.45 -14.07 7.21
N ALA A 87 5.67 -15.35 7.47
CA ALA A 87 6.62 -16.16 6.71
C ALA A 87 6.21 -16.28 5.23
N VAL A 88 4.93 -16.53 4.94
CA VAL A 88 4.43 -16.65 3.57
C VAL A 88 4.57 -15.33 2.81
N ILE A 89 4.09 -14.21 3.38
CA ILE A 89 4.14 -12.91 2.71
C ILE A 89 5.60 -12.47 2.50
N ALA A 90 6.44 -12.57 3.55
CA ALA A 90 7.86 -12.20 3.43
C ALA A 90 8.59 -13.08 2.42
N SER A 91 8.35 -14.39 2.41
CA SER A 91 8.97 -15.32 1.47
C SER A 91 8.52 -15.04 0.03
N PHE A 92 7.24 -14.75 -0.18
CA PHE A 92 6.70 -14.38 -1.50
C PHE A 92 7.45 -13.19 -2.09
N VAL A 93 7.54 -12.08 -1.35
CA VAL A 93 8.23 -10.88 -1.85
C VAL A 93 9.72 -11.13 -1.96
N ARG A 94 10.37 -11.73 -0.93
CA ARG A 94 11.82 -11.99 -0.93
C ARG A 94 12.27 -12.84 -2.11
N SER A 95 11.41 -13.74 -2.59
CA SER A 95 11.71 -14.65 -3.71
C SER A 95 11.35 -14.08 -5.10
N GLY A 96 10.99 -12.80 -5.19
CA GLY A 96 10.74 -12.12 -6.45
C GLY A 96 9.27 -11.80 -6.75
N GLY A 97 8.35 -12.13 -5.85
CA GLY A 97 6.96 -11.66 -5.94
C GLY A 97 6.91 -10.13 -5.79
N GLY A 98 6.08 -9.47 -6.61
CA GLY A 98 5.87 -8.03 -6.54
C GLY A 98 4.98 -7.61 -5.37
N LEU A 99 5.21 -6.43 -4.79
CA LEU A 99 4.32 -5.85 -3.79
C LEU A 99 3.94 -4.41 -4.17
N VAL A 100 2.64 -4.12 -4.19
CA VAL A 100 2.11 -2.76 -4.21
C VAL A 100 1.36 -2.54 -2.90
N ALA A 101 1.91 -1.69 -2.04
CA ALA A 101 1.35 -1.38 -0.73
C ALA A 101 0.68 0.00 -0.80
N LEU A 102 -0.59 0.10 -0.42
CA LEU A 102 -1.38 1.31 -0.57
C LEU A 102 -1.84 1.84 0.79
N HIS A 103 -1.87 3.16 0.88
CA HIS A 103 -2.50 3.94 1.94
C HIS A 103 -2.19 3.44 3.34
N THR A 104 -3.10 2.64 3.94
CA THR A 104 -2.99 2.10 5.30
C THR A 104 -1.94 1.01 5.48
N ALA A 105 -1.30 0.55 4.42
CA ALA A 105 -0.35 -0.56 4.47
C ALA A 105 0.80 -0.39 5.50
N PRO A 106 1.37 0.80 5.76
CA PRO A 106 2.39 0.99 6.80
C PRO A 106 1.86 0.84 8.23
N ILE A 107 0.53 0.89 8.44
CA ILE A 107 -0.14 0.66 9.73
C ILE A 107 -0.45 -0.83 9.91
N CYS A 108 -0.67 -1.52 8.79
CA CYS A 108 -1.00 -2.95 8.75
C CYS A 108 0.10 -3.76 9.44
N PHE A 109 -0.29 -4.85 10.11
CA PHE A 109 0.64 -5.79 10.73
C PHE A 109 1.61 -5.14 11.73
N ASP A 110 1.10 -4.25 12.57
CA ASP A 110 1.86 -3.43 13.53
C ASP A 110 2.62 -4.24 14.60
N ASP A 111 2.35 -5.53 14.71
CA ASP A 111 3.04 -6.51 15.55
C ASP A 111 4.15 -7.28 14.82
N TRP A 112 4.40 -6.95 13.52
CA TRP A 112 5.41 -7.60 12.69
C TRP A 112 6.52 -6.61 12.29
N PRO A 113 7.63 -6.53 13.06
CA PRO A 113 8.68 -5.53 12.81
C PRO A 113 9.31 -5.59 11.42
N GLU A 114 9.46 -6.80 10.80
CA GLU A 114 10.01 -6.95 9.47
C GLU A 114 9.10 -6.37 8.37
N TRP A 115 7.80 -6.14 8.66
CA TRP A 115 6.88 -5.50 7.71
C TRP A 115 7.34 -4.09 7.32
N HIS A 116 7.99 -3.36 8.24
CA HIS A 116 8.70 -2.12 7.94
C HIS A 116 9.72 -2.29 6.81
N ASP A 117 10.50 -3.37 6.85
CA ASP A 117 11.51 -3.64 5.83
C ASP A 117 10.89 -4.10 4.51
N VAL A 118 9.79 -4.84 4.58
CA VAL A 118 9.03 -5.30 3.40
C VAL A 118 8.41 -4.13 2.66
N VAL A 119 7.73 -3.19 3.36
CA VAL A 119 7.06 -2.03 2.72
C VAL A 119 8.03 -0.88 2.44
N GLY A 120 9.13 -0.80 3.18
CA GLY A 120 10.08 0.32 3.13
C GLY A 120 9.71 1.48 4.04
N GLY A 121 8.72 1.32 4.89
CA GLY A 121 8.29 2.32 5.88
C GLY A 121 7.19 1.80 6.80
N ALA A 122 7.05 2.42 7.97
CA ALA A 122 6.06 2.07 8.97
C ALA A 122 5.45 3.29 9.64
N TRP A 123 4.21 3.13 10.05
CA TRP A 123 3.56 4.06 10.97
C TRP A 123 4.11 3.88 12.39
N ARG A 124 4.47 4.99 13.03
CA ARG A 124 4.93 5.01 14.42
C ARG A 124 3.94 5.76 15.30
N TRP A 125 3.25 5.04 16.17
CA TRP A 125 2.29 5.63 17.10
C TRP A 125 2.94 6.70 17.97
N GLY A 126 2.29 7.88 18.05
CA GLY A 126 2.81 9.05 18.74
C GLY A 126 3.73 9.96 17.91
N THR A 127 4.14 9.54 16.71
CA THR A 127 4.96 10.34 15.79
C THR A 127 4.25 10.55 14.46
N SER A 128 3.78 9.45 13.85
CA SER A 128 3.06 9.50 12.58
C SER A 128 1.66 10.07 12.75
N SER A 129 1.22 10.85 11.78
CA SER A 129 -0.11 11.46 11.76
C SER A 129 -0.51 11.86 10.35
N HIS A 130 -1.78 12.13 10.15
CA HIS A 130 -2.30 12.72 8.91
C HIS A 130 -3.34 13.80 9.25
N PRO A 131 -3.49 14.85 8.42
CA PRO A 131 -4.64 15.75 8.48
C PRO A 131 -5.93 15.03 8.06
N PRO A 132 -7.10 15.64 8.31
CA PRO A 132 -8.34 15.09 7.78
C PRO A 132 -8.31 14.95 6.25
N TYR A 133 -9.05 13.95 5.74
CA TYR A 133 -9.27 13.74 4.32
C TYR A 133 -9.64 15.04 3.59
N GLY A 134 -8.88 15.40 2.56
CA GLY A 134 -9.04 16.69 1.88
C GLY A 134 -8.28 16.75 0.56
N THR A 135 -8.13 17.98 0.03
CA THR A 135 -7.33 18.21 -1.18
C THR A 135 -5.85 18.12 -0.84
N VAL A 136 -5.13 17.31 -1.58
CA VAL A 136 -3.69 17.09 -1.49
C VAL A 136 -3.05 17.46 -2.81
N THR A 137 -1.89 18.13 -2.76
CA THR A 137 -1.02 18.34 -3.91
C THR A 137 0.28 17.56 -3.67
N ALA A 138 0.61 16.66 -4.58
CA ALA A 138 1.88 15.94 -4.55
C ALA A 138 2.78 16.36 -5.71
N ALA A 139 4.07 16.47 -5.43
CA ALA A 139 5.11 16.75 -6.41
C ALA A 139 5.83 15.44 -6.78
N ILE A 140 6.00 15.18 -8.07
CA ILE A 140 6.79 14.07 -8.58
C ILE A 140 8.26 14.48 -8.55
N VAL A 141 9.07 13.72 -7.81
CA VAL A 141 10.50 14.03 -7.60
C VAL A 141 11.44 13.09 -8.35
N ALA A 142 10.91 12.01 -8.94
CA ALA A 142 11.65 11.07 -9.78
C ALA A 142 10.85 10.72 -11.05
N PRO A 143 10.64 11.70 -11.97
CA PRO A 143 9.79 11.52 -13.16
C PRO A 143 10.33 10.48 -14.15
N GLU A 144 11.63 10.15 -14.08
CA GLU A 144 12.29 9.14 -14.90
C GLU A 144 12.02 7.70 -14.45
N HIS A 145 11.51 7.50 -13.22
CA HIS A 145 11.21 6.17 -12.73
C HIS A 145 9.98 5.59 -13.46
N PRO A 146 9.99 4.31 -13.89
CA PRO A 146 8.88 3.71 -14.65
C PRO A 146 7.50 3.85 -13.99
N VAL A 147 7.43 3.81 -12.66
CA VAL A 147 6.18 4.00 -11.90
C VAL A 147 5.57 5.39 -12.14
N MET A 148 6.37 6.41 -12.49
CA MET A 148 5.91 7.78 -12.75
C MET A 148 5.67 8.08 -14.22
N ALA A 149 5.76 7.08 -15.11
CA ALA A 149 5.55 7.28 -16.55
C ALA A 149 4.14 7.86 -16.83
N GLY A 150 4.08 8.99 -17.54
CA GLY A 150 2.84 9.66 -17.90
C GLY A 150 2.13 10.41 -16.75
N VAL A 151 2.71 10.44 -15.57
CA VAL A 151 2.21 11.22 -14.43
C VAL A 151 2.71 12.67 -14.56
N ARG A 152 1.84 13.65 -14.27
CA ARG A 152 2.23 15.07 -14.31
C ARG A 152 3.17 15.41 -13.15
N GLU A 153 4.00 16.41 -13.33
CA GLU A 153 4.94 16.93 -12.32
C GLU A 153 4.27 17.23 -10.96
N HIS A 154 3.04 17.75 -11.01
CA HIS A 154 2.19 17.96 -9.85
C HIS A 154 0.83 17.30 -10.08
N ILE A 155 0.35 16.59 -9.07
CA ILE A 155 -0.98 15.99 -9.07
C ILE A 155 -1.79 16.55 -7.90
N GLU A 156 -3.06 16.86 -8.15
CA GLU A 156 -4.01 17.26 -7.13
C GLU A 156 -5.13 16.22 -7.06
N LEU A 157 -5.38 15.69 -5.87
CA LEU A 157 -6.44 14.71 -5.64
C LEU A 157 -7.01 14.90 -4.22
N ARG A 158 -8.12 14.23 -3.95
CA ARG A 158 -8.65 14.15 -2.58
C ARG A 158 -8.14 12.88 -1.92
N ASP A 159 -7.38 13.05 -0.84
CA ASP A 159 -6.81 11.96 -0.05
C ASP A 159 -6.28 12.46 1.30
N GLU A 160 -5.41 11.70 1.93
CA GLU A 160 -4.67 12.03 3.14
C GLU A 160 -3.16 12.00 2.85
N VAL A 161 -2.40 12.86 3.54
CA VAL A 161 -0.94 12.80 3.54
C VAL A 161 -0.48 12.21 4.87
N TYR A 162 0.06 11.01 4.82
CA TYR A 162 0.72 10.41 5.99
C TYR A 162 2.09 11.05 6.20
N GLY A 163 2.30 11.62 7.36
CA GLY A 163 3.56 12.26 7.70
C GLY A 163 4.17 11.70 8.98
N GLY A 164 5.49 11.86 9.10
CA GLY A 164 6.25 11.30 10.21
C GLY A 164 6.31 9.77 10.19
N LEU A 165 6.14 9.17 9.01
CA LEU A 165 6.41 7.73 8.83
C LEU A 165 7.90 7.46 9.09
N ASP A 166 8.19 6.31 9.65
CA ASP A 166 9.55 5.79 9.74
C ASP A 166 9.90 5.14 8.39
N VAL A 167 10.43 5.96 7.47
CA VAL A 167 10.76 5.53 6.11
C VAL A 167 12.24 5.11 6.06
N ARG A 168 12.52 3.98 5.45
CA ARG A 168 13.91 3.49 5.28
C ARG A 168 14.73 4.47 4.43
N VAL A 169 15.99 4.59 4.76
CA VAL A 169 16.92 5.53 4.08
C VAL A 169 17.30 5.11 2.67
N ASP A 170 17.07 3.85 2.32
CA ASP A 170 17.45 3.25 1.03
C ASP A 170 16.30 3.09 0.04
N VAL A 171 15.10 3.62 0.36
CA VAL A 171 14.02 3.68 -0.61
C VAL A 171 14.26 4.79 -1.65
N HIS A 172 13.82 4.55 -2.86
CA HIS A 172 13.79 5.58 -3.89
C HIS A 172 12.47 6.36 -3.80
N VAL A 173 12.51 7.57 -3.27
CA VAL A 173 11.33 8.44 -3.17
C VAL A 173 10.92 8.92 -4.56
N LEU A 174 9.68 8.70 -4.95
CA LEU A 174 9.13 9.02 -6.28
C LEU A 174 8.24 10.26 -6.25
N ALA A 175 7.51 10.47 -5.15
CA ALA A 175 6.68 11.65 -4.94
C ALA A 175 6.71 12.10 -3.48
N THR A 176 6.52 13.41 -3.30
CA THR A 176 6.40 14.04 -1.98
C THR A 176 5.14 14.89 -1.89
N ALA A 177 4.61 15.06 -0.68
CA ALA A 177 3.53 16.01 -0.39
C ALA A 177 3.72 16.60 1.01
N ARG A 178 2.98 17.68 1.29
CA ARG A 178 2.93 18.29 2.63
C ARG A 178 1.60 18.01 3.28
N ARG A 179 1.60 17.77 4.59
CA ARG A 179 0.37 17.64 5.38
C ARG A 179 -0.34 19.00 5.50
N THR A 180 0.45 20.06 5.66
CA THR A 180 0.01 21.45 5.66
C THR A 180 1.03 22.30 4.89
N PRO A 181 0.70 23.52 4.44
CA PRO A 181 1.64 24.38 3.72
C PRO A 181 2.95 24.68 4.46
N ASP A 182 2.91 24.65 5.80
CA ASP A 182 4.05 24.97 6.66
C ASP A 182 4.90 23.73 7.04
N ASP A 183 4.42 22.52 6.72
CA ASP A 183 5.14 21.28 7.00
C ASP A 183 6.28 21.03 5.99
N ALA A 184 7.25 20.23 6.42
CA ALA A 184 8.24 19.67 5.50
C ALA A 184 7.59 18.68 4.53
N ASP A 185 8.21 18.51 3.36
CA ASP A 185 7.81 17.51 2.39
C ASP A 185 7.92 16.10 3.00
N GLN A 186 6.87 15.31 2.84
CA GLN A 186 6.80 13.91 3.28
C GLN A 186 6.90 13.01 2.06
N PRO A 187 7.68 11.92 2.08
CA PRO A 187 7.60 10.87 1.08
C PRO A 187 6.19 10.28 1.05
N VAL A 188 5.52 10.32 -0.09
CA VAL A 188 4.17 9.76 -0.26
C VAL A 188 4.11 8.63 -1.28
N VAL A 189 5.09 8.54 -2.19
CA VAL A 189 5.28 7.38 -3.06
C VAL A 189 6.75 7.02 -3.07
N TRP A 190 7.07 5.75 -2.89
CA TRP A 190 8.44 5.25 -3.01
C TRP A 190 8.50 3.85 -3.60
N ALA A 191 9.67 3.50 -4.12
CA ALA A 191 10.00 2.17 -4.61
C ALA A 191 11.29 1.66 -3.96
N HIS A 192 11.38 0.36 -3.76
CA HIS A 192 12.59 -0.32 -3.33
C HIS A 192 12.54 -1.81 -3.68
N THR A 193 13.50 -2.59 -3.17
CA THR A 193 13.50 -4.05 -3.28
C THR A 193 13.56 -4.70 -1.91
N PHE A 194 12.89 -5.83 -1.76
CA PHE A 194 13.00 -6.71 -0.60
C PHE A 194 13.38 -8.12 -1.08
N GLY A 195 14.62 -8.53 -0.81
CA GLY A 195 15.20 -9.69 -1.49
C GLY A 195 15.33 -9.44 -2.99
N THR A 196 14.69 -10.25 -3.82
CA THR A 196 14.60 -10.04 -5.27
C THR A 196 13.27 -9.47 -5.72
N GLY A 197 12.31 -9.28 -4.80
CA GLY A 197 11.01 -8.69 -5.07
C GLY A 197 11.07 -7.17 -5.15
N ARG A 198 10.33 -6.60 -6.10
CA ARG A 198 10.14 -5.15 -6.24
C ARG A 198 8.94 -4.71 -5.43
N VAL A 199 9.07 -3.58 -4.75
CA VAL A 199 8.05 -3.04 -3.84
C VAL A 199 7.77 -1.58 -4.18
N VAL A 200 6.51 -1.22 -4.27
CA VAL A 200 6.06 0.17 -4.37
C VAL A 200 5.10 0.44 -3.22
N TYR A 201 5.29 1.53 -2.52
CA TYR A 201 4.29 2.11 -1.63
C TYR A 201 3.72 3.38 -2.26
N ASP A 202 2.41 3.54 -2.14
CA ASP A 202 1.67 4.74 -2.51
C ASP A 202 0.74 5.12 -1.34
N CYS A 203 0.94 6.31 -0.79
CA CYS A 203 0.16 6.85 0.33
C CYS A 203 -1.30 7.08 -0.05
N PHE A 204 -1.60 7.26 -1.34
CA PHE A 204 -2.95 7.52 -1.80
C PHE A 204 -3.76 6.24 -1.97
N GLY A 205 -5.09 6.38 -1.91
CA GLY A 205 -5.99 5.23 -1.98
C GLY A 205 -6.94 5.12 -0.79
N HIS A 206 -7.19 6.25 -0.10
CA HIS A 206 -8.14 6.32 1.02
C HIS A 206 -9.51 5.74 0.64
N ASP A 207 -9.96 5.99 -0.56
CA ASP A 207 -11.22 5.48 -1.10
C ASP A 207 -11.10 5.09 -2.60
N SER A 208 -12.17 4.50 -3.13
CA SER A 208 -12.23 4.11 -4.53
C SER A 208 -12.13 5.29 -5.51
N ALA A 209 -12.52 6.50 -5.10
CA ALA A 209 -12.41 7.69 -5.94
C ALA A 209 -10.95 8.16 -6.06
N SER A 210 -10.19 8.08 -4.96
CA SER A 210 -8.75 8.32 -4.98
C SER A 210 -8.02 7.29 -5.85
N ILE A 211 -8.35 6.00 -5.72
CA ILE A 211 -7.78 4.92 -6.55
C ILE A 211 -8.07 5.17 -8.04
N ALA A 212 -9.30 5.60 -8.36
CA ALA A 212 -9.73 5.86 -9.74
C ALA A 212 -9.28 7.23 -10.28
N HIS A 213 -8.66 8.09 -9.45
CA HIS A 213 -8.15 9.37 -9.93
C HIS A 213 -7.11 9.15 -11.03
N PRO A 214 -7.19 9.85 -12.19
CA PRO A 214 -6.41 9.49 -13.39
C PRO A 214 -4.91 9.35 -13.15
N HIS A 215 -4.32 10.25 -12.36
CA HIS A 215 -2.88 10.17 -12.07
C HIS A 215 -2.54 9.11 -11.03
N ASN A 216 -3.40 8.90 -10.02
CA ASN A 216 -3.20 7.84 -9.04
C ASN A 216 -3.40 6.46 -9.66
N ALA A 217 -4.43 6.29 -10.48
CA ALA A 217 -4.63 5.07 -11.26
C ALA A 217 -3.43 4.75 -12.17
N ALA A 218 -2.81 5.79 -12.78
CA ALA A 218 -1.60 5.62 -13.57
C ALA A 218 -0.40 5.17 -12.72
N ILE A 219 -0.21 5.75 -11.52
CA ILE A 219 0.84 5.32 -10.58
C ILE A 219 0.66 3.86 -10.20
N ILE A 220 -0.56 3.47 -9.80
CA ILE A 220 -0.87 2.08 -9.39
C ILE A 220 -0.70 1.10 -10.57
N ALA A 221 -1.17 1.46 -11.77
CA ALA A 221 -1.02 0.64 -12.98
C ALA A 221 0.46 0.44 -13.35
N ASN A 222 1.24 1.53 -13.34
CA ASN A 222 2.67 1.47 -13.59
C ASN A 222 3.42 0.69 -12.49
N ALA A 223 2.99 0.82 -11.22
CA ALA A 223 3.54 0.04 -10.12
C ALA A 223 3.31 -1.46 -10.34
N LEU A 224 2.08 -1.86 -10.71
CA LEU A 224 1.77 -3.26 -11.04
C LEU A 224 2.63 -3.77 -12.21
N ALA A 225 2.78 -2.99 -13.27
CA ALA A 225 3.64 -3.34 -14.39
C ALA A 225 5.10 -3.52 -13.93
N TRP A 226 5.64 -2.56 -13.18
CA TRP A 226 7.03 -2.58 -12.71
C TRP A 226 7.32 -3.73 -11.73
N VAL A 227 6.42 -4.00 -10.77
CA VAL A 227 6.67 -5.07 -9.78
C VAL A 227 6.49 -6.47 -10.36
N THR A 228 5.75 -6.63 -11.47
CA THR A 228 5.54 -7.92 -12.15
C THR A 228 6.52 -8.17 -13.30
N GLU A 229 7.33 -7.17 -13.67
CA GLU A 229 8.37 -7.32 -14.68
C GLU A 229 9.47 -8.25 -14.16
N ARG A 230 9.64 -9.37 -14.83
CA ARG A 230 10.71 -10.33 -14.48
C ARG A 230 12.06 -9.78 -14.91
N ALA A 231 13.04 -9.85 -13.99
CA ALA A 231 14.43 -9.48 -14.27
C ALA A 231 15.07 -10.40 -15.31
#